data_8616566c482c352aae2c26ecf4afa31c
#
_entry.id   8616566c482c352aae2c26ecf4afa31c
#
_cell.length_a   1.000
_cell.length_b   1.000
_cell.length_c   1.000
_cell.angle_alpha   90.00
_cell.angle_beta   90.00
_cell.angle_gamma   90.00
#
_symmetry.space_group_name_H-M   'P 1'
#
loop_
_entity.id
_entity.type
_entity.pdbx_description
1 polymer ?
#
loop_
_entity_poly.entity_id
_entity_poly.type
_entity_poly.pdbx_seq_one_letter_code
_entity_poly.pdbx_strand_id
1 'polypeptide(L)'
;YALINPRQYFSRGNIQIHGITEDMVAREPDFAGLYSDIRSFIGSDPLVAHFAQFDMSCLQQTIETYKLPKMQNEFFCSCKMAQRMLDLHNNRLPTVLDYFGMTIDNHHNAVEDAVACGLITSKMLAQYDYDIQGFLDEYQYRMGKLFSHAFGVAKGGKSTPARRTKTAAPLKPKSLLFDREHVFYDKHVCFTGRFQKLKRNDLAQLVVDVGGHFDANLSYETLYLVVADSDWRKIGTPSESRKIQAVRELQGSGHNLTMLSESDFLRNFLKE
;
A
#
# COMPACT_ATOMS: atom_id res chain seq x y z
N TYR A 1 5.44 -5.03 -22.62
CA TYR A 1 5.75 -5.86 -21.46
C TYR A 1 7.19 -6.34 -21.53
N ALA A 2 7.91 -6.24 -20.42
CA ALA A 2 9.24 -6.80 -20.28
C ALA A 2 9.44 -7.27 -18.82
N LEU A 3 10.16 -8.37 -18.66
CA LEU A 3 10.69 -8.76 -17.37
C LEU A 3 12.00 -8.01 -17.12
N ILE A 4 12.25 -7.68 -15.87
CA ILE A 4 13.45 -6.93 -15.45
C ILE A 4 14.19 -7.77 -14.42
N ASN A 5 15.49 -7.94 -14.61
CA ASN A 5 16.33 -8.53 -13.57
C ASN A 5 16.69 -7.44 -12.55
N PRO A 6 16.15 -7.50 -11.32
CA PRO A 6 16.41 -6.45 -10.31
C PRO A 6 17.82 -6.51 -9.72
N ARG A 7 18.63 -7.51 -10.08
CA ARG A 7 19.96 -7.77 -9.51
C ARG A 7 19.94 -7.90 -7.98
N GLN A 8 18.82 -8.37 -7.45
CA GLN A 8 18.58 -8.52 -6.03
C GLN A 8 17.86 -9.85 -5.76
N TYR A 9 17.97 -10.32 -4.53
CA TYR A 9 17.28 -11.53 -4.08
C TYR A 9 15.75 -11.29 -4.03
N PHE A 10 15.00 -12.28 -4.52
CA PHE A 10 13.54 -12.31 -4.40
C PHE A 10 13.11 -12.92 -3.08
N SER A 11 12.34 -12.17 -2.28
CA SER A 11 11.71 -12.76 -1.12
C SER A 11 10.61 -13.75 -1.53
N ARG A 12 10.45 -14.84 -0.76
CA ARG A 12 9.36 -15.80 -1.03
C ARG A 12 7.99 -15.15 -1.03
N GLY A 13 7.75 -14.16 -0.15
CA GLY A 13 6.50 -13.41 -0.10
C GLY A 13 6.24 -12.65 -1.40
N ASN A 14 7.25 -11.99 -1.96
CA ASN A 14 7.09 -11.28 -3.23
C ASN A 14 6.77 -12.25 -4.38
N ILE A 15 7.48 -13.39 -4.45
CA ILE A 15 7.21 -14.43 -5.46
C ILE A 15 5.76 -14.92 -5.36
N GLN A 16 5.24 -15.14 -4.15
CA GLN A 16 3.84 -15.54 -3.95
C GLN A 16 2.83 -14.51 -4.45
N ILE A 17 3.18 -13.22 -4.42
CA ILE A 17 2.28 -12.13 -4.86
C ILE A 17 2.28 -12.00 -6.37
N HIS A 18 3.45 -11.87 -7.01
CA HIS A 18 3.55 -11.54 -8.43
C HIS A 18 3.94 -12.73 -9.32
N GLY A 19 4.27 -13.88 -8.75
CA GLY A 19 4.61 -15.11 -9.50
C GLY A 19 5.96 -15.10 -10.22
N ILE A 20 6.73 -14.00 -10.16
CA ILE A 20 8.01 -13.86 -10.87
C ILE A 20 9.12 -14.48 -10.01
N THR A 21 9.86 -15.45 -10.56
CA THR A 21 10.98 -16.11 -9.90
C THR A 21 12.32 -15.60 -10.41
N GLU A 22 13.39 -15.87 -9.66
CA GLU A 22 14.77 -15.52 -10.06
C GLU A 22 15.14 -16.13 -11.41
N ASP A 23 14.74 -17.39 -11.67
CA ASP A 23 15.02 -18.09 -12.93
C ASP A 23 14.36 -17.40 -14.14
N MET A 24 13.15 -16.84 -13.96
CA MET A 24 12.43 -16.15 -15.04
C MET A 24 13.15 -14.88 -15.48
N VAL A 25 13.90 -14.23 -14.60
CA VAL A 25 14.59 -12.96 -14.89
C VAL A 25 16.11 -13.10 -15.02
N ALA A 26 16.65 -14.31 -14.84
CA ALA A 26 18.10 -14.53 -14.77
C ALA A 26 18.85 -14.03 -16.02
N ARG A 27 18.21 -14.10 -17.19
CA ARG A 27 18.76 -13.67 -18.50
C ARG A 27 18.22 -12.34 -18.98
N GLU A 28 17.31 -11.74 -18.22
CA GLU A 28 16.67 -10.48 -18.60
C GLU A 28 17.58 -9.29 -18.29
N PRO A 29 17.45 -8.18 -19.04
CA PRO A 29 18.16 -6.96 -18.74
C PRO A 29 17.74 -6.41 -17.37
N ASP A 30 18.60 -5.62 -16.77
CA ASP A 30 18.22 -4.82 -15.62
C ASP A 30 17.47 -3.56 -16.06
N PHE A 31 17.02 -2.76 -15.08
CA PHE A 31 16.25 -1.55 -15.36
C PHE A 31 17.04 -0.56 -16.23
N ALA A 32 18.36 -0.44 -16.01
CA ALA A 32 19.20 0.47 -16.80
C ALA A 32 19.25 0.06 -18.27
N GLY A 33 19.29 -1.24 -18.56
CA GLY A 33 19.28 -1.76 -19.92
C GLY A 33 17.99 -1.46 -20.69
N LEU A 34 16.85 -1.36 -19.99
CA LEU A 34 15.53 -1.06 -20.59
C LEU A 34 15.15 0.41 -20.51
N TYR A 35 15.90 1.22 -19.79
CA TYR A 35 15.48 2.58 -19.46
C TYR A 35 15.28 3.49 -20.68
N SER A 36 16.12 3.36 -21.70
CA SER A 36 15.97 4.12 -22.94
C SER A 36 14.63 3.87 -23.62
N ASP A 37 14.23 2.60 -23.71
CA ASP A 37 12.99 2.18 -24.35
C ASP A 37 11.78 2.62 -23.54
N ILE A 38 11.86 2.44 -22.19
CA ILE A 38 10.82 2.89 -21.26
C ILE A 38 10.62 4.42 -21.39
N ARG A 39 11.72 5.17 -21.41
CA ARG A 39 11.67 6.63 -21.52
C ARG A 39 11.12 7.07 -22.88
N SER A 40 11.51 6.40 -23.95
CA SER A 40 11.02 6.68 -25.30
C SER A 40 9.53 6.37 -25.43
N PHE A 41 9.07 5.27 -24.81
CA PHE A 41 7.65 4.89 -24.80
C PHE A 41 6.79 5.88 -24.03
N ILE A 42 7.26 6.32 -22.85
CA ILE A 42 6.52 7.26 -21.99
C ILE A 42 6.52 8.68 -22.59
N GLY A 43 7.60 9.10 -23.21
CA GLY A 43 7.75 10.44 -23.76
C GLY A 43 7.52 11.52 -22.71
N SER A 44 6.66 12.50 -23.03
CA SER A 44 6.26 13.60 -22.15
C SER A 44 4.88 13.41 -21.52
N ASP A 45 4.22 12.29 -21.77
CA ASP A 45 2.85 12.07 -21.36
C ASP A 45 2.70 11.94 -19.83
N PRO A 46 1.57 12.36 -19.28
CA PRO A 46 1.26 12.13 -17.87
C PRO A 46 1.15 10.64 -17.56
N LEU A 47 1.67 10.24 -16.41
CA LEU A 47 1.58 8.86 -15.92
C LEU A 47 0.35 8.69 -15.03
N VAL A 48 -0.24 7.52 -15.07
CA VAL A 48 -1.31 7.14 -14.14
C VAL A 48 -1.01 5.79 -13.51
N ALA A 49 -1.28 5.68 -12.21
CA ALA A 49 -1.28 4.40 -11.52
C ALA A 49 -2.36 4.37 -10.44
N HIS A 50 -2.76 3.17 -10.04
CA HIS A 50 -3.68 3.00 -8.92
C HIS A 50 -2.88 2.92 -7.62
N PHE A 51 -3.01 3.91 -6.73
CA PHE A 51 -2.08 4.25 -5.65
C PHE A 51 -0.72 4.81 -6.14
N ALA A 52 -0.75 5.64 -7.14
CA ALA A 52 0.41 6.18 -7.88
C ALA A 52 1.61 6.63 -7.01
N GLN A 53 1.39 7.01 -5.76
CA GLN A 53 2.48 7.38 -4.85
C GLN A 53 3.52 6.26 -4.69
N PHE A 54 3.06 5.00 -4.63
CA PHE A 54 3.94 3.84 -4.51
C PHE A 54 4.74 3.64 -5.80
N ASP A 55 4.06 3.53 -6.94
CA ASP A 55 4.69 3.26 -8.24
C ASP A 55 5.69 4.35 -8.63
N MET A 56 5.30 5.61 -8.43
CA MET A 56 6.16 6.75 -8.75
C MET A 56 7.37 6.84 -7.80
N SER A 57 7.22 6.46 -6.54
CA SER A 57 8.34 6.37 -5.60
C SER A 57 9.32 5.27 -6.00
N CYS A 58 8.82 4.10 -6.38
CA CYS A 58 9.67 3.00 -6.87
C CYS A 58 10.42 3.41 -8.14
N LEU A 59 9.73 4.01 -9.11
CA LEU A 59 10.33 4.49 -10.35
C LEU A 59 11.43 5.51 -10.08
N GLN A 60 11.14 6.51 -9.22
CA GLN A 60 12.09 7.55 -8.87
C GLN A 60 13.33 6.97 -8.17
N GLN A 61 13.12 6.11 -7.16
CA GLN A 61 14.21 5.47 -6.43
C GLN A 61 15.08 4.61 -7.36
N THR A 62 14.45 3.90 -8.30
CA THR A 62 15.17 3.05 -9.25
C THR A 62 16.03 3.91 -10.20
N ILE A 63 15.48 4.99 -10.77
CA ILE A 63 16.21 5.93 -11.62
C ILE A 63 17.41 6.53 -10.86
N GLU A 64 17.24 6.90 -9.59
CA GLU A 64 18.31 7.43 -8.74
C GLU A 64 19.38 6.38 -8.43
N THR A 65 18.97 5.16 -8.12
CA THR A 65 19.88 4.04 -7.81
C THR A 65 20.81 3.73 -9.00
N TYR A 66 20.25 3.70 -10.20
CA TYR A 66 21.03 3.46 -11.42
C TYR A 66 21.67 4.74 -12.00
N LYS A 67 21.51 5.89 -11.33
CA LYS A 67 22.02 7.21 -11.77
C LYS A 67 21.62 7.58 -13.19
N LEU A 68 20.39 7.27 -13.57
CA LEU A 68 19.85 7.51 -14.90
C LEU A 68 19.33 8.94 -15.05
N PRO A 69 19.20 9.46 -16.29
CA PRO A 69 18.62 10.78 -16.54
C PRO A 69 17.20 10.89 -15.98
N LYS A 70 16.94 11.93 -15.18
CA LYS A 70 15.64 12.11 -14.53
C LYS A 70 14.52 12.41 -15.55
N MET A 71 13.36 11.81 -15.33
CA MET A 71 12.13 12.11 -16.04
C MET A 71 11.41 13.32 -15.42
N GLN A 72 10.65 14.06 -16.22
CA GLN A 72 9.94 15.27 -15.77
C GLN A 72 8.42 15.12 -15.84
N ASN A 73 7.95 13.90 -16.08
CA ASN A 73 6.53 13.61 -16.28
C ASN A 73 5.71 13.99 -15.06
N GLU A 74 4.55 14.54 -15.33
CA GLU A 74 3.49 14.67 -14.35
C GLU A 74 2.80 13.33 -14.14
N PHE A 75 2.13 13.17 -13.00
CA PHE A 75 1.38 11.95 -12.74
C PHE A 75 0.14 12.21 -11.89
N PHE A 76 -0.84 11.33 -12.00
CA PHE A 76 -2.03 11.34 -11.17
C PHE A 76 -2.41 9.93 -10.71
N CYS A 77 -3.36 9.85 -9.78
CA CYS A 77 -3.71 8.61 -9.12
C CYS A 77 -5.17 8.28 -9.38
N SER A 78 -5.43 7.19 -10.11
CA SER A 78 -6.79 6.73 -10.39
C SER A 78 -7.60 6.36 -9.13
N CYS A 79 -6.94 5.88 -8.07
CA CYS A 79 -7.59 5.67 -6.77
C CYS A 79 -8.07 7.00 -6.16
N LYS A 80 -7.28 8.06 -6.27
CA LYS A 80 -7.68 9.40 -5.80
C LYS A 80 -8.76 10.04 -6.66
N MET A 81 -8.74 9.75 -7.95
CA MET A 81 -9.83 10.09 -8.87
C MET A 81 -11.14 9.42 -8.42
N ALA A 82 -11.13 8.10 -8.28
CA ALA A 82 -12.29 7.33 -7.83
C ALA A 82 -12.84 7.84 -6.49
N GLN A 83 -11.97 8.15 -5.52
CA GLN A 83 -12.37 8.72 -4.22
C GLN A 83 -13.13 10.06 -4.33
N ARG A 84 -12.96 10.81 -5.41
CA ARG A 84 -13.65 12.08 -5.62
C ARG A 84 -14.92 11.95 -6.43
N MET A 85 -14.92 11.02 -7.37
CA MET A 85 -15.98 10.88 -8.36
C MET A 85 -17.02 9.83 -7.99
N LEU A 86 -16.63 8.82 -7.19
CA LEU A 86 -17.44 7.64 -6.93
C LEU A 86 -17.74 7.52 -5.43
N ASP A 87 -18.97 7.15 -5.11
CA ASP A 87 -19.38 6.82 -3.74
C ASP A 87 -19.25 5.32 -3.49
N LEU A 88 -18.04 4.90 -3.15
CA LEU A 88 -17.70 3.48 -2.93
C LEU A 88 -17.26 3.24 -1.49
N HIS A 89 -17.56 2.04 -0.98
CA HIS A 89 -17.13 1.62 0.37
C HIS A 89 -15.59 1.55 0.50
N ASN A 90 -14.89 1.27 -0.58
CA ASN A 90 -13.43 1.44 -0.74
C ASN A 90 -13.09 1.73 -2.21
N ASN A 91 -11.86 2.18 -2.46
CA ASN A 91 -11.41 2.50 -3.81
C ASN A 91 -10.22 1.64 -4.23
N ARG A 92 -10.22 0.35 -3.88
CA ARG A 92 -9.25 -0.62 -4.39
C ARG A 92 -9.53 -0.90 -5.85
N LEU A 93 -8.52 -1.27 -6.62
CA LEU A 93 -8.65 -1.52 -8.05
C LEU A 93 -9.79 -2.48 -8.40
N PRO A 94 -9.94 -3.65 -7.74
CA PRO A 94 -11.06 -4.56 -8.01
C PRO A 94 -12.44 -3.92 -7.74
N THR A 95 -12.57 -3.14 -6.66
CA THR A 95 -13.85 -2.49 -6.31
C THR A 95 -14.25 -1.43 -7.34
N VAL A 96 -13.28 -0.68 -7.87
CA VAL A 96 -13.55 0.33 -8.91
C VAL A 96 -13.86 -0.34 -10.25
N LEU A 97 -13.18 -1.45 -10.57
CA LEU A 97 -13.50 -2.26 -11.74
C LEU A 97 -14.93 -2.80 -11.68
N ASP A 98 -15.29 -3.42 -10.55
CA ASP A 98 -16.63 -3.97 -10.32
C ASP A 98 -17.73 -2.90 -10.48
N TYR A 99 -17.50 -1.69 -9.96
CA TYR A 99 -18.41 -0.56 -10.17
C TYR A 99 -18.68 -0.26 -11.66
N PHE A 100 -17.68 -0.43 -12.51
CA PHE A 100 -17.82 -0.26 -13.96
C PHE A 100 -18.22 -1.55 -14.70
N GLY A 101 -18.55 -2.63 -13.98
CA GLY A 101 -18.91 -3.92 -14.57
C GLY A 101 -17.73 -4.64 -15.25
N MET A 102 -16.51 -4.41 -14.76
CA MET A 102 -15.28 -5.00 -15.31
C MET A 102 -14.61 -5.90 -14.26
N THR A 103 -13.93 -6.92 -14.73
CA THR A 103 -13.15 -7.86 -13.90
C THR A 103 -11.73 -7.99 -14.44
N ILE A 104 -10.81 -8.43 -13.60
CA ILE A 104 -9.47 -8.88 -14.01
C ILE A 104 -9.25 -10.29 -13.45
N ASP A 105 -8.64 -11.15 -14.27
CA ASP A 105 -8.49 -12.57 -13.95
C ASP A 105 -7.30 -12.81 -13.02
N ASN A 106 -6.20 -12.07 -13.21
CA ASN A 106 -4.95 -12.25 -12.45
C ASN A 106 -4.52 -10.93 -11.77
N HIS A 107 -5.18 -10.58 -10.69
CA HIS A 107 -4.75 -9.45 -9.87
C HIS A 107 -3.31 -9.71 -9.35
N HIS A 108 -2.48 -8.66 -9.34
CA HIS A 108 -1.02 -8.66 -9.13
C HIS A 108 -0.18 -9.07 -10.35
N ASN A 109 -0.80 -9.24 -11.53
CA ASN A 109 -0.07 -9.21 -12.79
C ASN A 109 0.09 -7.75 -13.22
N ALA A 110 1.33 -7.27 -13.35
CA ALA A 110 1.60 -5.86 -13.64
C ALA A 110 0.95 -5.35 -14.94
N VAL A 111 0.81 -6.21 -15.95
CA VAL A 111 0.15 -5.85 -17.21
C VAL A 111 -1.35 -5.70 -17.01
N GLU A 112 -1.99 -6.66 -16.37
CA GLU A 112 -3.43 -6.65 -16.13
C GLU A 112 -3.82 -5.49 -15.22
N ASP A 113 -3.05 -5.25 -14.15
CA ASP A 113 -3.27 -4.10 -13.25
C ASP A 113 -3.09 -2.75 -13.97
N ALA A 114 -2.09 -2.65 -14.87
CA ALA A 114 -1.88 -1.44 -15.67
C ALA A 114 -3.03 -1.20 -16.67
N VAL A 115 -3.47 -2.25 -17.38
CA VAL A 115 -4.62 -2.18 -18.28
C VAL A 115 -5.89 -1.81 -17.52
N ALA A 116 -6.15 -2.46 -16.39
CA ALA A 116 -7.28 -2.17 -15.53
C ALA A 116 -7.27 -0.72 -15.04
N CYS A 117 -6.10 -0.22 -14.60
CA CYS A 117 -5.92 1.17 -14.21
C CYS A 117 -6.25 2.14 -15.37
N GLY A 118 -5.77 1.84 -16.57
CA GLY A 118 -6.08 2.62 -17.78
C GLY A 118 -7.58 2.63 -18.10
N LEU A 119 -8.22 1.47 -18.04
CA LEU A 119 -9.66 1.33 -18.31
C LEU A 119 -10.53 2.11 -17.32
N ILE A 120 -10.31 1.96 -16.01
CA ILE A 120 -11.09 2.72 -15.01
C ILE A 120 -10.84 4.23 -15.14
N THR A 121 -9.61 4.63 -15.42
CA THR A 121 -9.26 6.04 -15.67
C THR A 121 -10.03 6.58 -16.88
N SER A 122 -10.02 5.86 -17.99
CA SER A 122 -10.77 6.22 -19.20
C SER A 122 -12.28 6.33 -18.92
N LYS A 123 -12.85 5.39 -18.17
CA LYS A 123 -14.27 5.43 -17.79
C LYS A 123 -14.59 6.65 -16.93
N MET A 124 -13.73 7.01 -16.00
CA MET A 124 -13.90 8.21 -15.17
C MET A 124 -13.74 9.50 -15.98
N LEU A 125 -12.84 9.53 -16.96
CA LEU A 125 -12.64 10.71 -17.81
C LEU A 125 -13.67 10.85 -18.92
N ALA A 126 -14.47 9.84 -19.21
CA ALA A 126 -15.47 9.89 -20.29
C ALA A 126 -16.48 11.06 -20.14
N GLN A 127 -16.80 11.46 -18.88
CA GLN A 127 -17.68 12.61 -18.64
C GLN A 127 -17.02 13.98 -18.94
N TYR A 128 -15.73 14.00 -19.20
CA TYR A 128 -14.93 15.17 -19.58
C TYR A 128 -14.40 15.06 -21.01
N ASP A 129 -15.06 14.28 -21.87
CA ASP A 129 -14.60 14.02 -23.23
C ASP A 129 -13.13 13.50 -23.29
N TYR A 130 -12.74 12.74 -22.25
CA TYR A 130 -11.39 12.20 -22.05
C TYR A 130 -10.31 13.26 -21.79
N ASP A 131 -10.70 14.52 -21.53
CA ASP A 131 -9.76 15.56 -21.10
C ASP A 131 -9.61 15.56 -19.59
N ILE A 132 -8.38 15.33 -19.12
CA ILE A 132 -8.05 15.35 -17.70
C ILE A 132 -8.22 16.75 -17.10
N GLN A 133 -8.11 17.82 -17.90
CA GLN A 133 -8.22 19.20 -17.40
C GLN A 133 -9.59 19.46 -16.78
N GLY A 134 -10.66 18.93 -17.37
CA GLY A 134 -12.00 19.03 -16.80
C GLY A 134 -12.10 18.46 -15.39
N PHE A 135 -11.50 17.28 -15.18
CA PHE A 135 -11.42 16.69 -13.84
C PHE A 135 -10.54 17.52 -12.88
N LEU A 136 -9.39 18.00 -13.35
CA LEU A 136 -8.48 18.82 -12.53
C LEU A 136 -9.17 20.08 -12.02
N ASP A 137 -9.94 20.75 -12.88
CA ASP A 137 -10.62 22.00 -12.56
C ASP A 137 -11.81 21.77 -11.62
N GLU A 138 -12.65 20.77 -11.90
CA GLU A 138 -13.84 20.48 -11.10
C GLU A 138 -13.47 20.09 -9.65
N TYR A 139 -12.50 19.19 -9.50
CA TYR A 139 -12.10 18.70 -8.18
C TYR A 139 -10.92 19.45 -7.58
N GLN A 140 -10.44 20.52 -8.23
CA GLN A 140 -9.23 21.26 -7.83
C GLN A 140 -8.07 20.30 -7.54
N TYR A 141 -7.98 19.26 -8.38
CA TYR A 141 -6.96 18.24 -8.26
C TYR A 141 -5.66 18.75 -8.90
N ARG A 142 -4.55 18.50 -8.26
CA ARG A 142 -3.22 18.82 -8.81
C ARG A 142 -2.47 17.54 -9.10
N MET A 143 -1.87 17.44 -10.23
CA MET A 143 -0.98 16.33 -10.56
C MET A 143 0.32 16.41 -9.75
N GLY A 144 0.88 15.26 -9.43
CA GLY A 144 2.24 15.16 -8.93
C GLY A 144 3.23 15.33 -10.08
N LYS A 145 4.50 15.55 -9.75
CA LYS A 145 5.58 15.61 -10.74
C LYS A 145 6.78 14.82 -10.23
N LEU A 146 7.33 13.95 -11.08
CA LEU A 146 8.53 13.20 -10.76
C LEU A 146 9.70 14.13 -10.46
N PHE A 147 10.49 13.80 -9.44
CA PHE A 147 11.68 14.54 -9.01
C PHE A 147 11.45 16.02 -8.62
N SER A 148 10.21 16.42 -8.35
CA SER A 148 9.94 17.74 -7.82
C SER A 148 9.84 17.73 -6.30
N HIS A 149 10.05 18.90 -5.65
CA HIS A 149 9.79 19.09 -4.22
C HIS A 149 8.29 18.91 -3.87
N ALA A 150 7.42 19.01 -4.85
CA ALA A 150 6.00 18.74 -4.77
C ALA A 150 5.67 17.27 -5.08
N PHE A 151 6.61 16.34 -4.84
CA PHE A 151 6.36 14.92 -4.95
C PHE A 151 5.30 14.52 -3.92
N GLY A 152 4.10 14.53 -4.34
CA GLY A 152 2.95 14.18 -3.53
C GLY A 152 1.70 14.43 -4.34
N VAL A 153 0.85 13.43 -4.43
CA VAL A 153 -0.47 13.59 -5.00
C VAL A 153 -1.14 14.75 -4.29
N ALA A 154 -1.46 15.75 -5.04
CA ALA A 154 -1.93 17.01 -4.55
C ALA A 154 -3.02 16.88 -3.50
N LYS A 155 -2.90 17.71 -2.54
CA LYS A 155 -3.96 18.12 -1.62
C LYS A 155 -4.95 18.98 -2.40
N GLY A 156 -5.90 18.35 -3.06
CA GLY A 156 -7.01 19.06 -3.68
C GLY A 156 -8.20 19.06 -2.76
N GLY A 157 -8.85 20.21 -2.69
CA GLY A 157 -10.13 20.42 -2.04
C GLY A 157 -10.06 20.62 -0.54
N LYS A 158 -10.97 21.41 0.03
CA LYS A 158 -11.14 21.66 1.46
C LYS A 158 -11.17 20.34 2.24
N SER A 159 -9.99 19.79 2.49
CA SER A 159 -9.84 18.82 3.56
C SER A 159 -9.92 19.65 4.85
N THR A 160 -10.88 19.35 5.71
CA THR A 160 -10.67 19.55 7.15
C THR A 160 -9.21 19.22 7.42
N PRO A 161 -8.47 20.10 8.12
CA PRO A 161 -7.05 19.87 8.34
C PRO A 161 -6.90 18.49 8.94
N ALA A 162 -6.43 17.55 8.12
CA ALA A 162 -5.99 16.26 8.64
C ALA A 162 -4.96 16.63 9.68
N ARG A 163 -5.31 16.41 10.93
CA ARG A 163 -4.42 16.53 12.08
C ARG A 163 -3.12 15.91 11.63
N ARG A 164 -2.09 16.73 11.40
CA ARG A 164 -0.75 16.27 11.09
C ARG A 164 -0.37 15.31 12.20
N THR A 165 -0.61 14.05 12.02
CA THR A 165 0.09 13.04 12.78
C THR A 165 1.54 13.28 12.43
N LYS A 166 2.29 13.88 13.36
CA LYS A 166 3.75 13.85 13.33
C LYS A 166 4.07 12.40 13.00
N THR A 167 4.72 12.15 11.88
CA THR A 167 5.29 10.84 11.60
C THR A 167 6.19 10.59 12.79
N ALA A 168 5.76 9.72 13.68
CA ALA A 168 6.58 9.34 14.82
C ALA A 168 7.88 8.80 14.22
N ALA A 169 9.00 9.20 14.79
CA ALA A 169 10.29 8.61 14.41
C ALA A 169 10.14 7.08 14.44
N PRO A 170 10.76 6.36 13.51
CA PRO A 170 10.66 4.90 13.50
C PRO A 170 11.04 4.38 14.89
N LEU A 171 10.16 3.54 15.44
CA LEU A 171 10.39 2.92 16.73
C LEU A 171 11.67 2.10 16.67
N LYS A 172 12.54 2.27 17.67
CA LYS A 172 13.78 1.49 17.77
C LYS A 172 13.68 0.58 18.99
N PRO A 173 14.16 -0.64 18.91
CA PRO A 173 14.18 -1.55 20.05
C PRO A 173 15.12 -0.99 21.14
N LYS A 174 14.75 -1.18 22.39
CA LYS A 174 15.58 -0.79 23.56
C LYS A 174 16.83 -1.63 23.69
N SER A 175 16.81 -2.84 23.18
CA SER A 175 17.93 -3.79 23.15
C SER A 175 18.00 -4.48 21.78
N LEU A 176 19.20 -4.84 21.33
CA LEU A 176 19.40 -5.68 20.15
C LEU A 176 19.51 -7.17 20.50
N LEU A 177 19.42 -7.50 21.77
CA LEU A 177 19.37 -8.90 22.25
C LEU A 177 17.90 -9.27 22.38
N PHE A 178 17.41 -10.07 21.44
CA PHE A 178 16.02 -10.51 21.41
C PHE A 178 15.91 -11.97 21.87
N ASP A 179 14.82 -12.23 22.60
CA ASP A 179 14.37 -13.60 22.83
C ASP A 179 13.69 -14.11 21.55
N ARG A 180 14.37 -15.03 20.85
CA ARG A 180 13.88 -15.59 19.58
C ARG A 180 12.69 -16.52 19.74
N GLU A 181 12.44 -17.01 20.95
CA GLU A 181 11.26 -17.84 21.27
C GLU A 181 10.02 -17.00 21.60
N HIS A 182 10.16 -15.68 21.70
CA HIS A 182 9.03 -14.81 21.96
C HIS A 182 8.02 -14.85 20.81
N VAL A 183 6.72 -14.99 21.13
CA VAL A 183 5.64 -15.21 20.16
C VAL A 183 5.58 -14.15 19.04
N PHE A 184 6.02 -12.92 19.33
CA PHE A 184 6.06 -11.81 18.36
C PHE A 184 7.44 -11.57 17.75
N TYR A 185 8.46 -12.37 18.06
CA TYR A 185 9.76 -12.24 17.43
C TYR A 185 9.64 -12.46 15.92
N ASP A 186 10.18 -11.53 15.12
CA ASP A 186 10.13 -11.55 13.64
C ASP A 186 8.70 -11.69 13.06
N LYS A 187 7.70 -11.17 13.80
CA LYS A 187 6.30 -11.20 13.38
C LYS A 187 5.76 -9.80 13.16
N HIS A 188 4.94 -9.66 12.13
CA HIS A 188 4.24 -8.44 11.79
C HIS A 188 2.94 -8.32 12.58
N VAL A 189 2.81 -7.21 13.31
CA VAL A 189 1.68 -6.94 14.23
C VAL A 189 1.03 -5.62 13.88
N CYS A 190 -0.27 -5.64 13.60
CA CYS A 190 -1.08 -4.46 13.36
C CYS A 190 -2.06 -4.22 14.52
N PHE A 191 -2.43 -2.97 14.76
CA PHE A 191 -3.36 -2.59 15.83
C PHE A 191 -4.62 -1.93 15.27
N THR A 192 -5.78 -2.21 15.91
CA THR A 192 -7.06 -1.55 15.60
C THR A 192 -7.86 -1.26 16.87
N GLY A 193 -8.63 -0.17 16.82
CA GLY A 193 -9.48 0.24 17.92
C GLY A 193 -8.86 1.29 18.85
N ARG A 194 -9.62 1.61 19.93
CA ARG A 194 -9.23 2.58 20.95
C ARG A 194 -8.73 1.84 22.19
N PHE A 195 -7.43 1.67 22.29
CA PHE A 195 -6.75 1.03 23.41
C PHE A 195 -6.92 1.84 24.69
N GLN A 196 -7.13 1.17 25.80
CA GLN A 196 -7.41 1.79 27.10
C GLN A 196 -6.29 1.57 28.11
N LYS A 197 -5.58 0.44 28.05
CA LYS A 197 -4.53 0.08 29.02
C LYS A 197 -3.21 0.76 28.73
N LEU A 198 -2.83 0.82 27.45
CA LEU A 198 -1.62 1.50 26.99
C LEU A 198 -1.92 2.31 25.74
N LYS A 199 -1.12 3.35 25.48
CA LYS A 199 -1.22 4.09 24.22
C LYS A 199 -0.74 3.19 23.06
N ARG A 200 -1.29 3.40 21.88
CA ARG A 200 -0.92 2.63 20.69
C ARG A 200 0.59 2.61 20.41
N ASN A 201 1.28 3.71 20.64
CA ASN A 201 2.73 3.79 20.44
C ASN A 201 3.49 2.95 21.48
N ASP A 202 3.00 2.86 22.71
CA ASP A 202 3.62 2.05 23.77
C ASP A 202 3.42 0.56 23.45
N LEU A 203 2.24 0.15 22.94
CA LEU A 203 2.00 -1.20 22.44
C LEU A 203 2.89 -1.54 21.25
N ALA A 204 3.05 -0.61 20.30
CA ALA A 204 3.94 -0.79 19.17
C ALA A 204 5.42 -0.91 19.60
N GLN A 205 5.81 -0.16 20.64
CA GLN A 205 7.15 -0.25 21.21
C GLN A 205 7.40 -1.64 21.84
N LEU A 206 6.41 -2.23 22.51
CA LEU A 206 6.52 -3.58 23.05
C LEU A 206 6.83 -4.60 21.94
N VAL A 207 6.14 -4.52 20.78
CA VAL A 207 6.42 -5.39 19.63
C VAL A 207 7.85 -5.22 19.14
N VAL A 208 8.30 -3.98 18.98
CA VAL A 208 9.65 -3.68 18.48
C VAL A 208 10.73 -4.09 19.51
N ASP A 209 10.45 -3.95 20.79
CA ASP A 209 11.38 -4.30 21.88
C ASP A 209 11.66 -5.83 21.96
N VAL A 210 10.75 -6.66 21.45
CA VAL A 210 10.95 -8.12 21.33
C VAL A 210 11.40 -8.57 19.95
N GLY A 211 11.76 -7.62 19.07
CA GLY A 211 12.25 -7.93 17.71
C GLY A 211 11.15 -8.20 16.69
N GLY A 212 9.89 -7.84 16.98
CA GLY A 212 8.79 -7.88 16.02
C GLY A 212 8.67 -6.61 15.18
N HIS A 213 7.77 -6.63 14.22
CA HIS A 213 7.51 -5.56 13.27
C HIS A 213 6.13 -4.93 13.53
N PHE A 214 6.11 -3.62 13.79
CA PHE A 214 4.85 -2.90 13.93
C PHE A 214 4.35 -2.38 12.59
N ASP A 215 3.15 -2.82 12.19
CA ASP A 215 2.48 -2.36 10.99
C ASP A 215 1.42 -1.30 11.31
N ALA A 216 1.55 -0.11 10.73
CA ALA A 216 0.54 0.95 10.88
C ALA A 216 -0.79 0.55 10.18
N ASN A 217 -0.69 -0.21 9.10
CA ASN A 217 -1.80 -0.73 8.31
C ASN A 217 -1.65 -2.23 8.13
N LEU A 218 -2.77 -2.93 7.85
CA LEU A 218 -2.74 -4.33 7.47
C LEU A 218 -1.97 -4.49 6.15
N SER A 219 -1.11 -5.50 6.11
CA SER A 219 -0.38 -5.95 4.93
C SER A 219 -0.49 -7.47 4.80
N TYR A 220 -0.01 -8.03 3.71
CA TYR A 220 0.07 -9.51 3.55
C TYR A 220 1.08 -10.15 4.51
N GLU A 221 2.01 -9.37 5.04
CA GLU A 221 2.99 -9.84 6.03
C GLU A 221 2.43 -9.82 7.45
N THR A 222 1.31 -9.10 7.68
CA THR A 222 0.68 -9.01 9.00
C THR A 222 0.16 -10.37 9.45
N LEU A 223 0.72 -10.88 10.54
CA LEU A 223 0.33 -12.16 11.13
C LEU A 223 -0.59 -12.00 12.34
N TYR A 224 -0.56 -10.84 12.98
CA TYR A 224 -1.39 -10.56 14.15
C TYR A 224 -2.13 -9.24 13.99
N LEU A 225 -3.45 -9.26 14.22
CA LEU A 225 -4.25 -8.06 14.44
C LEU A 225 -4.64 -7.98 15.91
N VAL A 226 -4.08 -7.01 16.62
CA VAL A 226 -4.48 -6.74 18.01
C VAL A 226 -5.64 -5.74 18.00
N VAL A 227 -6.73 -6.15 18.63
CA VAL A 227 -7.99 -5.41 18.70
C VAL A 227 -8.17 -4.87 20.12
N ALA A 228 -8.47 -3.59 20.28
CA ALA A 228 -8.80 -3.03 21.58
C ALA A 228 -9.98 -3.77 22.23
N ASP A 229 -9.93 -4.02 23.54
CA ASP A 229 -10.94 -4.79 24.28
C ASP A 229 -12.37 -4.24 24.08
N SER A 230 -12.54 -2.93 23.92
CA SER A 230 -13.82 -2.29 23.64
C SER A 230 -14.38 -2.63 22.25
N ASP A 231 -13.51 -2.86 21.28
CA ASP A 231 -13.89 -3.19 19.91
C ASP A 231 -13.93 -4.71 19.68
N TRP A 232 -13.25 -5.50 20.51
CA TRP A 232 -13.34 -6.95 20.52
C TRP A 232 -14.78 -7.45 20.67
N ARG A 233 -15.55 -6.79 21.53
CA ARG A 233 -16.98 -7.10 21.77
C ARG A 233 -17.89 -6.78 20.57
N LYS A 234 -17.39 -6.02 19.58
CA LYS A 234 -18.15 -5.63 18.39
C LYS A 234 -17.88 -6.55 17.19
N ILE A 235 -16.98 -7.51 17.33
CA ILE A 235 -16.68 -8.48 16.25
C ILE A 235 -17.96 -9.24 15.88
N GLY A 236 -18.25 -9.26 14.57
CA GLY A 236 -19.48 -9.89 14.07
C GLY A 236 -20.74 -9.02 14.17
N THR A 237 -20.65 -7.76 14.61
CA THR A 237 -21.76 -6.80 14.64
C THR A 237 -21.64 -5.77 13.52
N PRO A 238 -22.73 -5.03 13.17
CA PRO A 238 -22.66 -3.95 12.18
C PRO A 238 -21.69 -2.80 12.55
N SER A 239 -21.27 -2.73 13.82
CA SER A 239 -20.32 -1.72 14.33
C SER A 239 -18.86 -2.20 14.30
N GLU A 240 -18.57 -3.30 13.65
CA GLU A 240 -17.24 -3.87 13.49
C GLU A 240 -16.33 -2.94 12.68
N SER A 241 -15.05 -2.83 13.08
CA SER A 241 -14.11 -1.96 12.38
C SER A 241 -13.73 -2.52 11.01
N ARG A 242 -13.45 -1.63 10.04
CA ARG A 242 -13.00 -2.03 8.69
C ARG A 242 -11.76 -2.92 8.70
N LYS A 243 -10.84 -2.74 9.65
CA LYS A 243 -9.66 -3.60 9.77
C LYS A 243 -10.01 -5.02 10.19
N ILE A 244 -11.00 -5.18 11.06
CA ILE A 244 -11.48 -6.51 11.48
C ILE A 244 -12.17 -7.21 10.32
N GLN A 245 -13.03 -6.49 9.58
CA GLN A 245 -13.67 -7.01 8.36
C GLN A 245 -12.64 -7.49 7.34
N ALA A 246 -11.63 -6.65 7.06
CA ALA A 246 -10.56 -7.01 6.13
C ALA A 246 -9.76 -8.25 6.57
N VAL A 247 -9.55 -8.44 7.88
CA VAL A 247 -8.90 -9.65 8.40
C VAL A 247 -9.75 -10.88 8.19
N ARG A 248 -11.05 -10.80 8.40
CA ARG A 248 -11.97 -11.94 8.15
C ARG A 248 -12.01 -12.33 6.68
N GLU A 249 -11.97 -11.34 5.77
CA GLU A 249 -11.86 -11.59 4.33
C GLU A 249 -10.53 -12.28 3.99
N LEU A 250 -9.41 -11.82 4.56
CA LEU A 250 -8.10 -12.44 4.39
C LEU A 250 -8.06 -13.87 4.93
N GLN A 251 -8.63 -14.12 6.11
CA GLN A 251 -8.76 -15.47 6.69
C GLN A 251 -9.61 -16.37 5.80
N GLY A 252 -10.71 -15.86 5.24
CA GLY A 252 -11.59 -16.58 4.30
C GLY A 252 -10.87 -16.97 3.00
N SER A 253 -9.84 -16.23 2.60
CA SER A 253 -8.96 -16.55 1.46
C SER A 253 -7.72 -17.38 1.84
N GLY A 254 -7.68 -17.96 3.04
CA GLY A 254 -6.61 -18.86 3.48
C GLY A 254 -5.39 -18.16 4.10
N HIS A 255 -5.48 -16.87 4.41
CA HIS A 255 -4.38 -16.14 5.04
C HIS A 255 -4.29 -16.48 6.53
N ASN A 256 -3.10 -16.88 6.99
CA ASN A 256 -2.86 -17.25 8.38
C ASN A 256 -2.62 -16.00 9.25
N LEU A 257 -3.68 -15.26 9.54
CA LEU A 257 -3.66 -14.08 10.39
C LEU A 257 -4.47 -14.34 11.66
N THR A 258 -3.88 -14.09 12.82
CA THR A 258 -4.50 -14.30 14.12
C THR A 258 -4.99 -12.98 14.70
N MET A 259 -6.24 -12.93 15.17
CA MET A 259 -6.75 -11.80 15.95
C MET A 259 -6.52 -12.04 17.44
N LEU A 260 -6.04 -11.03 18.16
CA LEU A 260 -5.85 -11.03 19.60
C LEU A 260 -6.58 -9.85 20.23
N SER A 261 -7.16 -10.04 21.41
CA SER A 261 -7.65 -8.92 22.21
C SER A 261 -6.46 -8.13 22.79
N GLU A 262 -6.67 -6.85 23.20
CA GLU A 262 -5.66 -6.06 23.92
C GLU A 262 -5.17 -6.81 25.16
N SER A 263 -6.08 -7.44 25.90
CA SER A 263 -5.78 -8.20 27.11
C SER A 263 -4.90 -9.43 26.80
N ASP A 264 -5.23 -10.20 25.75
CA ASP A 264 -4.45 -11.39 25.39
C ASP A 264 -3.08 -11.03 24.83
N PHE A 265 -3.00 -9.95 24.04
CA PHE A 265 -1.73 -9.41 23.59
C PHE A 265 -0.80 -9.06 24.77
N LEU A 266 -1.29 -8.33 25.75
CA LEU A 266 -0.49 -7.87 26.90
C LEU A 266 -0.03 -9.04 27.80
N ARG A 267 -0.77 -10.13 27.89
CA ARG A 267 -0.34 -11.32 28.65
C ARG A 267 1.00 -11.88 28.17
N ASN A 268 1.33 -11.74 26.90
CA ASN A 268 2.61 -12.22 26.36
C ASN A 268 3.81 -11.39 26.82
N PHE A 269 3.60 -10.26 27.49
CA PHE A 269 4.65 -9.39 28.04
C PHE A 269 4.66 -9.38 29.58
N LEU A 270 3.67 -10.00 30.21
CA LEU A 270 3.67 -10.21 31.65
C LEU A 270 4.49 -11.49 31.92
N LYS A 271 5.65 -11.35 32.56
CA LYS A 271 6.37 -12.51 33.12
C LYS A 271 5.51 -13.06 34.25
N GLU A 272 5.18 -14.34 34.21
CA GLU A 272 4.68 -15.08 35.36
C GLU A 272 5.67 -15.02 36.53
#